data_174af56081204500335dd96c2011754b
#
_entry.id   174af56081204500335dd96c2011754b
#
_cell.length_a   1.000
_cell.length_b   1.000
_cell.length_c   1.000
_cell.angle_alpha   90.00
_cell.angle_beta   90.00
_cell.angle_gamma   90.00
#
_symmetry.space_group_name_H-M   'P 1'
#
loop_
_entity.id
_entity.type
_entity.pdbx_description
1 polymer ?
#
loop_
_entity_poly.entity_id
_entity_poly.type
_entity_poly.pdbx_seq_one_letter_code
_entity_poly.pdbx_strand_id
1 'polypeptide(L)' 'SEMCIETALFTIQRFFENNLNVSETSRGLFVHRNTLVYRLEKIRKLTGLDLRNFDDAIVFKVALMVKKYLSANPAKY' A
#
# COMPACT_ATOMS: atom_id res chain seq x y z
N SER A 1 9.65 -4.39 14.43
CA SER A 1 10.13 -3.08 14.05
C SER A 1 9.00 -2.23 13.51
N GLU A 2 9.17 -0.94 13.59
CA GLU A 2 8.16 0.00 13.15
C GLU A 2 8.38 0.39 11.71
N MET A 3 7.27 0.64 11.02
CA MET A 3 7.29 1.05 9.62
C MET A 3 6.79 2.49 9.56
N CYS A 4 7.57 3.39 8.99
CA CYS A 4 7.14 4.77 8.84
C CYS A 4 6.11 4.90 7.70
N ILE A 5 5.42 6.03 7.68
CA ILE A 5 4.37 6.27 6.69
C ILE A 5 4.91 6.22 5.27
N GLU A 6 6.10 6.81 5.04
CA GLU A 6 6.71 6.79 3.72
C GLU A 6 6.99 5.38 3.23
N THR A 7 7.51 4.52 4.10
CA THR A 7 7.77 3.13 3.76
C THR A 7 6.46 2.41 3.48
N ALA A 8 5.42 2.67 4.27
CA ALA A 8 4.10 2.07 4.05
C ALA A 8 3.54 2.47 2.69
N LEU A 9 3.53 3.75 2.38
CA LEU A 9 3.01 4.25 1.11
C LEU A 9 3.79 3.71 -0.08
N PHE A 10 5.12 3.68 0.03
CA PHE A 10 5.97 3.14 -1.01
C PHE A 10 5.69 1.65 -1.24
N THR A 11 5.54 0.89 -0.16
CA THR A 11 5.22 -0.54 -0.22
C THR A 11 3.87 -0.76 -0.91
N ILE A 12 2.86 0.02 -0.53
CA ILE A 12 1.52 -0.07 -1.11
C ILE A 12 1.58 0.23 -2.60
N GLN A 13 2.27 1.29 -2.98
CA GLN A 13 2.38 1.70 -4.38
C GLN A 13 3.05 0.62 -5.21
N ARG A 14 4.17 0.06 -4.73
CA ARG A 14 4.86 -1.01 -5.44
C ARG A 14 4.00 -2.27 -5.54
N PHE A 15 3.24 -2.56 -4.51
CA PHE A 15 2.36 -3.74 -4.51
C PHE A 15 1.29 -3.61 -5.59
N PHE A 16 0.68 -2.44 -5.72
CA PHE A 16 -0.28 -2.20 -6.81
C PHE A 16 0.40 -2.28 -8.18
N GLU A 17 1.59 -1.70 -8.33
CA GLU A 17 2.31 -1.73 -9.61
C GLU A 17 2.69 -3.15 -10.03
N ASN A 18 2.83 -4.05 -9.07
CA ASN A 18 3.13 -5.45 -9.33
C ASN A 18 1.88 -6.33 -9.27
N ASN A 19 0.71 -5.74 -9.48
CA ASN A 19 -0.56 -6.44 -9.59
C ASN A 19 -0.89 -7.30 -8.37
N LEU A 20 -0.56 -6.79 -7.17
CA LEU A 20 -0.82 -7.46 -5.91
C LEU A 20 -0.09 -8.80 -5.78
N ASN A 21 1.05 -8.94 -6.45
CA ASN A 21 1.86 -10.15 -6.41
C ASN A 21 2.96 -9.98 -5.36
N VAL A 22 2.90 -10.80 -4.31
CA VAL A 22 3.84 -10.70 -3.19
C VAL A 22 5.28 -10.98 -3.64
N SER A 23 5.49 -12.01 -4.43
CA SER A 23 6.85 -12.39 -4.87
C SER A 23 7.48 -11.32 -5.75
N GLU A 24 6.73 -10.83 -6.73
CA GLU A 24 7.23 -9.77 -7.63
C GLU A 24 7.56 -8.51 -6.85
N THR A 25 6.66 -8.11 -5.93
CA THR A 25 6.84 -6.90 -5.14
C THR A 25 8.07 -7.02 -4.25
N SER A 26 8.24 -8.16 -3.58
CA SER A 26 9.40 -8.33 -2.68
C SER A 26 10.71 -8.27 -3.45
N ARG A 27 10.76 -8.87 -4.64
CA ARG A 27 11.95 -8.78 -5.50
C ARG A 27 12.23 -7.34 -5.91
N GLY A 28 11.20 -6.62 -6.32
CA GLY A 28 11.35 -5.21 -6.73
C GLY A 28 11.78 -4.30 -5.61
N LEU A 29 11.39 -4.60 -4.37
CA LEU A 29 11.76 -3.84 -3.20
C LEU A 29 13.08 -4.30 -2.57
N PHE A 30 13.66 -5.39 -3.08
CA PHE A 30 14.88 -5.99 -2.52
C PHE A 30 14.73 -6.36 -1.05
N VAL A 31 13.56 -6.89 -0.69
CA VAL A 31 13.28 -7.35 0.66
C VAL A 31 12.87 -8.82 0.62
N HIS A 32 13.05 -9.50 1.74
CA HIS A 32 12.57 -10.87 1.87
C HIS A 32 11.03 -10.87 1.82
N ARG A 33 10.47 -11.94 1.25
CA ARG A 33 9.02 -12.12 1.17
C ARG A 33 8.34 -11.93 2.53
N ASN A 34 8.94 -12.47 3.59
CA ASN A 34 8.37 -12.37 4.94
C ASN A 34 8.32 -10.92 5.43
N THR A 35 9.28 -10.10 5.04
CA THR A 35 9.27 -8.67 5.37
C THR A 35 8.09 -7.97 4.70
N LEU A 36 7.84 -8.29 3.44
CA LEU A 36 6.70 -7.72 2.73
C LEU A 36 5.38 -8.17 3.37
N VAL A 37 5.25 -9.45 3.67
CA VAL A 37 4.04 -9.98 4.33
C VAL A 37 3.82 -9.29 5.67
N TYR A 38 4.90 -9.08 6.45
CA TYR A 38 4.81 -8.36 7.71
C TYR A 38 4.29 -6.93 7.50
N ARG A 39 4.79 -6.22 6.49
CA ARG A 39 4.35 -4.86 6.19
C ARG A 39 2.87 -4.82 5.81
N LEU A 40 2.43 -5.74 4.96
CA LEU A 40 1.03 -5.83 4.55
C LEU A 40 0.12 -6.13 5.75
N GLU A 41 0.58 -7.00 6.64
CA GLU A 41 -0.17 -7.34 7.86
C GLU A 41 -0.25 -6.14 8.80
N LYS A 42 0.83 -5.37 8.91
CA LYS A 42 0.85 -4.15 9.71
C LYS A 42 -0.16 -3.13 9.17
N ILE A 43 -0.19 -2.97 7.85
CA ILE A 43 -1.14 -2.07 7.20
C ILE A 43 -2.58 -2.53 7.49
N ARG A 44 -2.84 -3.83 7.42
CA ARG A 44 -4.16 -4.38 7.72
C ARG A 44 -4.56 -4.06 9.17
N LYS A 45 -3.65 -4.21 10.11
CA LYS A 45 -3.94 -3.91 11.52
C LYS A 45 -4.23 -2.42 11.74
N LEU A 46 -3.54 -1.55 11.03
CA LEU A 46 -3.70 -0.10 11.19
C LEU A 46 -4.93 0.44 10.49
N THR A 47 -5.31 -0.14 9.35
CA THR A 47 -6.37 0.41 8.50
C THR A 47 -7.64 -0.42 8.48
N GLY A 48 -7.56 -1.68 8.86
CA GLY A 48 -8.66 -2.63 8.71
C GLY A 48 -8.77 -3.20 7.31
N LEU A 49 -7.88 -2.82 6.39
CA LEU A 49 -7.94 -3.24 4.99
C LEU A 49 -6.76 -4.15 4.67
N ASP A 50 -7.05 -5.32 4.11
CA ASP A 50 -6.03 -6.27 3.68
C ASP A 50 -5.78 -6.08 2.19
N LEU A 51 -4.60 -5.56 1.85
CA LEU A 51 -4.25 -5.32 0.45
C LEU A 51 -4.17 -6.58 -0.39
N ARG A 52 -4.10 -7.75 0.25
CA ARG A 52 -4.12 -9.04 -0.44
C ARG A 52 -5.54 -9.49 -0.78
N ASN A 53 -6.54 -8.84 -0.21
CA ASN A 53 -7.95 -9.06 -0.54
C ASN A 53 -8.34 -8.07 -1.63
N PHE A 54 -8.88 -8.57 -2.74
CA PHE A 54 -9.13 -7.73 -3.91
C PHE A 54 -10.07 -6.55 -3.61
N ASP A 55 -11.15 -6.82 -2.90
CA ASP A 55 -12.12 -5.76 -2.58
C ASP A 55 -11.51 -4.69 -1.68
N ASP A 56 -10.73 -5.10 -0.68
CA ASP A 56 -10.04 -4.16 0.19
C ASP A 56 -9.00 -3.36 -0.59
N ALA A 57 -8.31 -4.00 -1.53
CA ALA A 57 -7.33 -3.33 -2.38
C ALA A 57 -7.98 -2.24 -3.22
N ILE A 58 -9.19 -2.50 -3.76
CA ILE A 58 -9.94 -1.49 -4.51
C ILE A 58 -10.24 -0.28 -3.64
N VAL A 59 -10.73 -0.50 -2.42
CA VAL A 59 -11.03 0.59 -1.48
C VAL A 59 -9.79 1.41 -1.23
N PHE A 60 -8.66 0.75 -0.98
CA PHE A 60 -7.39 1.42 -0.69
C PHE A 60 -6.94 2.25 -1.90
N LYS A 61 -7.06 1.68 -3.11
CA LYS A 61 -6.65 2.36 -4.34
C LYS A 61 -7.48 3.63 -4.55
N VAL A 62 -8.79 3.54 -4.37
CA VAL A 62 -9.67 4.70 -4.52
C VAL A 62 -9.31 5.77 -3.50
N ALA A 63 -9.07 5.38 -2.24
CA ALA A 63 -8.69 6.34 -1.20
C ALA A 63 -7.40 7.08 -1.55
N LEU A 64 -6.41 6.37 -2.09
CA LEU A 64 -5.14 7.00 -2.51
C LEU A 64 -5.35 7.93 -3.69
N MET A 65 -6.22 7.58 -4.62
CA MET A 65 -6.54 8.44 -5.76
C MET A 65 -7.21 9.73 -5.31
N VAL A 66 -8.17 9.63 -4.37
CA VAL A 66 -8.85 10.80 -3.81
C VAL A 66 -7.84 11.69 -3.09
N LYS A 67 -6.97 11.10 -2.26
CA LYS A 67 -5.94 11.86 -1.55
C LYS A 67 -5.05 12.62 -2.54
N LYS A 68 -4.64 11.96 -3.61
CA LYS A 68 -3.78 12.58 -4.63
C LYS A 68 -4.50 13.74 -5.31
N TYR A 69 -5.78 13.57 -5.64
CA TYR A 69 -6.58 14.62 -6.26
C TYR A 69 -6.69 15.84 -5.34
N LEU A 70 -7.01 15.63 -4.07
CA LEU A 70 -7.16 16.73 -3.12
C LEU A 70 -5.84 17.46 -2.89
N SER A 71 -4.72 16.74 -2.87
CA SER A 71 -3.40 17.36 -2.74
C SER A 71 -3.05 18.23 -3.95
N ALA A 72 -3.49 17.82 -5.14
CA ALA A 72 -3.23 18.57 -6.37
C ALA A 72 -4.17 19.75 -6.55
N ASN A 73 -5.32 19.77 -5.87
CA ASN A 73 -6.35 20.80 -6.04
C ASN A 73 -6.86 21.33 -4.69
N PRO A 74 -5.95 21.78 -3.80
CA PRO A 74 -6.37 22.16 -2.44
C PRO A 74 -7.28 23.38 -2.40
N ALA A 75 -7.17 24.28 -3.37
CA ALA A 75 -7.95 25.53 -3.37
C ALA A 75 -9.44 25.31 -3.67
N LYS A 76 -9.85 24.12 -4.05
CA LYS A 76 -11.24 23.83 -4.38
C LYS A 76 -12.06 23.37 -3.18
N TYR A 77 -11.43 23.18 -2.02
CA TYR A 77 -12.09 22.61 -0.86
C TYR A 77 -11.79 23.34 0.43
#